data_058bf30b9c2157d8badd3a4d824245ea
#
_entry.id   058bf30b9c2157d8badd3a4d824245ea
#
_cell.length_a   1.000
_cell.length_b   1.000
_cell.length_c   1.000
_cell.angle_alpha   90.00
_cell.angle_beta   90.00
_cell.angle_gamma   90.00
#
_symmetry.space_group_name_H-M   'P 1'
#
loop_
_entity.id
_entity.type
_entity.pdbx_description
1 polymer ?
#
loop_
_entity_poly.entity_id
_entity_poly.type
_entity_poly.pdbx_seq_one_letter_code
_entity_poly.pdbx_strand_id
1 'polypeptide(L)'
;TIDAAINGVLQSLDPYSAYMSPKMFDAMQTETSGKFGGLGIEVGMEAGVVKVISPIDNTPASRAGVKAGDYIVKINDIQVQGKSLTEAVEIMRGPVGSDIKITVRRRGVKKALTFKITREIIEVQSVKSDLLENNIGYIRLTSFNDNSSDQIKKKIKKLKENENLKAFILDLRNNPGGLLTQAIKISDFFLENGEIVSTKSRKKSENRKWFAKKGDITDGKPLLVLINYGSASASEIVAGALKDHKRAIILGENSYGKGSVQSIIPLKNKGAIRLTVAKYYLPSGKSISEVGVRPDIEVNEEGDNFRIKTDTDNQLNYAIKLLNG
;
A
#
# COMPACT_ATOMS: atom_id res chain seq x y z
N THR A 1 -9.94 26.28 -17.04
CA THR A 1 -8.57 25.93 -17.47
C THR A 1 -8.61 24.79 -18.49
N ILE A 2 -7.57 24.67 -19.33
CA ILE A 2 -7.44 23.59 -20.33
C ILE A 2 -7.50 22.22 -19.65
N ASP A 3 -6.80 22.05 -18.53
CA ASP A 3 -6.79 20.78 -17.76
C ASP A 3 -8.20 20.36 -17.29
N ALA A 4 -9.04 21.32 -16.89
CA ALA A 4 -10.42 21.04 -16.51
C ALA A 4 -11.26 20.57 -17.70
N ALA A 5 -11.07 21.17 -18.88
CA ALA A 5 -11.75 20.75 -20.11
C ALA A 5 -11.33 19.32 -20.52
N ILE A 6 -10.03 19.04 -20.51
CA ILE A 6 -9.51 17.68 -20.80
C ILE A 6 -10.07 16.66 -19.80
N ASN A 7 -10.06 16.99 -18.50
CA ASN A 7 -10.64 16.11 -17.49
C ASN A 7 -12.14 15.89 -17.69
N GLY A 8 -12.90 16.91 -18.07
CA GLY A 8 -14.33 16.79 -18.40
C GLY A 8 -14.58 15.80 -19.55
N VAL A 9 -13.77 15.86 -20.60
CA VAL A 9 -13.83 14.89 -21.71
C VAL A 9 -13.49 13.47 -21.24
N LEU A 10 -12.43 13.29 -20.46
CA LEU A 10 -12.01 11.96 -19.98
C LEU A 10 -13.04 11.38 -19.01
N GLN A 11 -13.57 12.16 -18.09
CA GLN A 11 -14.58 11.73 -17.12
C GLN A 11 -15.93 11.39 -17.78
N SER A 12 -16.23 11.92 -18.99
CA SER A 12 -17.39 11.49 -19.75
C SER A 12 -17.28 10.06 -20.29
N LEU A 13 -16.08 9.48 -20.34
CA LEU A 13 -15.85 8.10 -20.76
C LEU A 13 -16.14 7.11 -19.62
N ASP A 14 -15.63 7.40 -18.44
CA ASP A 14 -15.80 6.63 -17.22
C ASP A 14 -15.26 7.42 -16.00
N PRO A 15 -15.66 7.06 -14.75
CA PRO A 15 -15.29 7.83 -13.56
C PRO A 15 -13.79 7.73 -13.17
N TYR A 16 -13.00 6.87 -13.82
CA TYR A 16 -11.60 6.62 -13.46
C TYR A 16 -10.60 7.18 -14.47
N SER A 17 -11.05 7.49 -15.71
CA SER A 17 -10.21 8.12 -16.71
C SER A 17 -9.97 9.59 -16.37
N ALA A 18 -8.71 10.05 -16.41
CA ALA A 18 -8.35 11.40 -16.02
C ALA A 18 -7.04 11.86 -16.66
N TYR A 19 -6.89 13.17 -16.83
CA TYR A 19 -5.60 13.79 -17.08
C TYR A 19 -4.85 13.97 -15.77
N MET A 20 -3.57 13.67 -15.79
CA MET A 20 -2.64 13.84 -14.67
C MET A 20 -1.66 14.95 -15.04
N SER A 21 -1.64 16.02 -14.25
CA SER A 21 -0.60 17.04 -14.37
C SER A 21 0.80 16.44 -14.11
N PRO A 22 1.90 17.09 -14.53
CA PRO A 22 3.24 16.60 -14.25
C PRO A 22 3.47 16.24 -12.77
N LYS A 23 3.00 17.08 -11.86
CA LYS A 23 3.10 16.84 -10.41
C LYS A 23 2.32 15.59 -9.97
N MET A 24 1.11 15.40 -10.50
CA MET A 24 0.29 14.21 -10.18
C MET A 24 0.89 12.93 -10.76
N PHE A 25 1.45 13.01 -11.97
CA PHE A 25 2.09 11.88 -12.60
C PHE A 25 3.36 11.46 -11.84
N ASP A 26 4.19 12.41 -11.42
CA ASP A 26 5.41 12.19 -10.62
C ASP A 26 5.07 11.56 -9.25
N ALA A 27 4.02 12.06 -8.59
CA ALA A 27 3.52 11.48 -7.34
C ALA A 27 3.04 10.03 -7.54
N MET A 28 2.28 9.75 -8.61
CA MET A 28 1.84 8.39 -8.93
C MET A 28 3.02 7.46 -9.23
N GLN A 29 4.03 7.93 -9.98
CA GLN A 29 5.24 7.13 -10.25
C GLN A 29 5.99 6.80 -8.95
N THR A 30 6.08 7.76 -8.03
CA THR A 30 6.68 7.57 -6.71
C THR A 30 5.91 6.53 -5.89
N GLU A 31 4.59 6.62 -5.86
CA GLU A 31 3.72 5.66 -5.17
C GLU A 31 3.85 4.26 -5.79
N THR A 32 3.85 4.18 -7.10
CA THR A 32 3.95 2.92 -7.87
C THR A 32 5.29 2.25 -7.68
N SER A 33 6.40 3.00 -7.77
CA SER A 33 7.74 2.47 -7.53
C SER A 33 7.95 2.08 -6.07
N GLY A 34 7.22 2.70 -5.14
CA GLY A 34 7.45 2.55 -3.70
C GLY A 34 8.82 3.07 -3.26
N LYS A 35 9.42 3.97 -4.05
CA LYS A 35 10.76 4.54 -3.80
C LYS A 35 10.75 6.04 -4.08
N PHE A 36 11.44 6.80 -3.24
CA PHE A 36 11.62 8.24 -3.44
C PHE A 36 12.95 8.72 -2.89
N GLY A 37 13.45 9.82 -3.42
CA GLY A 37 14.60 10.50 -2.86
C GLY A 37 14.21 11.27 -1.60
N GLY A 38 14.84 10.96 -0.47
CA GLY A 38 14.46 11.53 0.82
C GLY A 38 15.46 11.26 1.93
N LEU A 39 15.02 11.50 3.16
CA LEU A 39 15.85 11.43 4.36
C LEU A 39 15.62 10.14 5.17
N GLY A 40 14.46 9.48 4.97
CA GLY A 40 14.06 8.33 5.77
C GLY A 40 13.60 8.71 7.18
N ILE A 41 12.65 9.65 7.26
CA ILE A 41 12.06 10.12 8.51
C ILE A 41 10.55 9.98 8.43
N GLU A 42 9.95 9.36 9.45
CA GLU A 42 8.52 9.44 9.69
C GLU A 42 8.22 10.71 10.50
N VAL A 43 7.33 11.56 10.00
CA VAL A 43 7.00 12.84 10.60
C VAL A 43 5.51 13.01 10.80
N GLY A 44 5.14 13.82 11.78
CA GLY A 44 3.76 14.22 12.07
C GLY A 44 3.69 15.68 12.47
N MET A 45 2.46 16.18 12.65
CA MET A 45 2.24 17.53 13.20
C MET A 45 1.90 17.44 14.68
N GLU A 46 2.57 18.25 15.50
CA GLU A 46 2.25 18.43 16.90
C GLU A 46 2.30 19.93 17.25
N ALA A 47 1.19 20.48 17.72
CA ALA A 47 1.04 21.90 18.05
C ALA A 47 1.51 22.86 16.91
N GLY A 48 1.21 22.53 15.66
CA GLY A 48 1.57 23.35 14.49
C GLY A 48 3.04 23.28 14.07
N VAL A 49 3.80 22.31 14.62
CA VAL A 49 5.22 22.09 14.28
C VAL A 49 5.41 20.67 13.76
N VAL A 50 6.32 20.50 12.80
CA VAL A 50 6.67 19.17 12.28
C VAL A 50 7.55 18.46 13.30
N LYS A 51 7.07 17.33 13.82
CA LYS A 51 7.77 16.47 14.77
C LYS A 51 8.24 15.19 14.10
N VAL A 52 9.47 14.79 14.37
CA VAL A 52 10.00 13.47 14.01
C VAL A 52 9.34 12.44 14.92
N ILE A 53 8.54 11.55 14.32
CA ILE A 53 7.98 10.39 15.01
C ILE A 53 9.10 9.37 15.21
N SER A 54 9.77 9.00 14.09
CA SER A 54 10.93 8.10 14.11
C SER A 54 11.79 8.29 12.86
N PRO A 55 13.12 8.30 12.97
CA PRO A 55 13.97 8.02 11.82
C PRO A 55 13.88 6.53 11.48
N ILE A 56 13.87 6.20 10.18
CA ILE A 56 13.91 4.83 9.68
C ILE A 56 15.36 4.32 9.80
N ASP A 57 15.55 3.13 10.34
CA ASP A 57 16.88 2.54 10.51
C ASP A 57 17.66 2.46 9.20
N ASN A 58 18.97 2.68 9.28
CA ASN A 58 19.90 2.64 8.15
C ASN A 58 19.62 3.66 7.04
N THR A 59 18.83 4.71 7.29
CA THR A 59 18.57 5.82 6.36
C THR A 59 19.49 7.01 6.65
N PRO A 60 19.59 7.99 5.72
CA PRO A 60 20.45 9.15 5.88
C PRO A 60 20.20 9.94 7.18
N ALA A 61 18.95 10.13 7.55
CA ALA A 61 18.60 10.85 8.77
C ALA A 61 18.99 10.09 10.05
N SER A 62 18.80 8.79 10.08
CA SER A 62 19.22 7.92 11.18
C SER A 62 20.73 7.99 11.37
N ARG A 63 21.51 7.86 10.28
CA ARG A 63 22.97 7.96 10.32
C ARG A 63 23.47 9.35 10.68
N ALA A 64 22.75 10.40 10.33
CA ALA A 64 23.08 11.78 10.71
C ALA A 64 22.79 12.08 12.19
N GLY A 65 22.09 11.21 12.91
CA GLY A 65 21.78 11.37 14.33
C GLY A 65 20.49 12.13 14.62
N VAL A 66 19.55 12.20 13.65
CA VAL A 66 18.16 12.64 13.90
C VAL A 66 17.50 11.61 14.82
N LYS A 67 16.70 12.08 15.77
CA LYS A 67 16.06 11.24 16.80
C LYS A 67 14.55 11.46 16.84
N ALA A 68 13.84 10.44 17.30
CA ALA A 68 12.43 10.56 17.64
C ALA A 68 12.22 11.70 18.65
N GLY A 69 11.16 12.48 18.47
CA GLY A 69 10.86 13.65 19.28
C GLY A 69 11.59 14.95 18.89
N ASP A 70 12.43 14.95 17.85
CA ASP A 70 12.99 16.19 17.30
C ASP A 70 11.89 17.02 16.63
N TYR A 71 11.88 18.33 16.86
CA TYR A 71 10.99 19.26 16.16
C TYR A 71 11.75 19.96 15.05
N ILE A 72 11.33 19.76 13.80
CA ILE A 72 11.95 20.37 12.63
C ILE A 72 11.50 21.83 12.54
N VAL A 73 12.43 22.75 12.70
CA VAL A 73 12.14 24.20 12.70
C VAL A 73 12.55 24.88 11.39
N LYS A 74 13.58 24.35 10.70
CA LYS A 74 14.00 24.82 9.37
C LYS A 74 14.37 23.67 8.46
N ILE A 75 14.08 23.83 7.17
CA ILE A 75 14.55 22.97 6.10
C ILE A 75 15.28 23.87 5.10
N ASN A 76 16.57 23.68 4.91
CA ASN A 76 17.48 24.65 4.30
C ASN A 76 17.33 26.01 5.05
N ASP A 77 17.02 27.07 4.31
CA ASP A 77 16.79 28.40 4.89
C ASP A 77 15.30 28.72 5.12
N ILE A 78 14.41 27.74 4.85
CA ILE A 78 12.95 27.91 4.94
C ILE A 78 12.47 27.53 6.34
N GLN A 79 11.76 28.45 7.01
CA GLN A 79 11.06 28.16 8.27
C GLN A 79 9.90 27.20 8.00
N VAL A 80 9.76 26.19 8.86
CA VAL A 80 8.69 25.16 8.75
C VAL A 80 7.42 25.58 9.49
N GLN A 81 7.53 26.49 10.44
CA GLN A 81 6.38 27.00 11.19
C GLN A 81 5.31 27.59 10.24
N GLY A 82 4.07 27.20 10.43
CA GLY A 82 2.94 27.64 9.59
C GLY A 82 2.76 26.87 8.28
N LYS A 83 3.64 25.93 7.95
CA LYS A 83 3.47 25.03 6.81
C LYS A 83 2.68 23.80 7.19
N SER A 84 1.93 23.26 6.24
CA SER A 84 1.31 21.95 6.37
C SER A 84 2.35 20.84 6.38
N LEU A 85 1.98 19.68 6.91
CA LEU A 85 2.85 18.48 6.87
C LEU A 85 3.26 18.13 5.44
N THR A 86 2.32 18.21 4.50
CA THR A 86 2.56 17.92 3.08
C THR A 86 3.61 18.85 2.48
N GLU A 87 3.51 20.15 2.72
CA GLU A 87 4.51 21.13 2.23
C GLU A 87 5.90 20.87 2.81
N ALA A 88 5.98 20.56 4.11
CA ALA A 88 7.25 20.22 4.74
C ALA A 88 7.87 18.94 4.16
N VAL A 89 7.07 17.92 3.95
CA VAL A 89 7.48 16.65 3.31
C VAL A 89 7.94 16.87 1.87
N GLU A 90 7.24 17.70 1.09
CA GLU A 90 7.64 18.04 -0.29
C GLU A 90 9.03 18.72 -0.32
N ILE A 91 9.33 19.61 0.62
CA ILE A 91 10.66 20.26 0.70
C ILE A 91 11.73 19.25 1.14
N MET A 92 11.40 18.30 2.02
CA MET A 92 12.33 17.27 2.47
C MET A 92 12.66 16.26 1.37
N ARG A 93 11.71 15.96 0.46
CA ARG A 93 11.95 15.12 -0.73
C ARG A 93 12.79 15.87 -1.76
N GLY A 94 13.40 15.13 -2.67
CA GLY A 94 14.16 15.70 -3.78
C GLY A 94 15.03 14.66 -4.47
N PRO A 95 15.82 15.08 -5.47
CA PRO A 95 16.69 14.18 -6.23
C PRO A 95 17.67 13.43 -5.31
N VAL A 96 17.84 12.14 -5.58
CA VAL A 96 18.84 11.30 -4.90
C VAL A 96 20.23 11.91 -5.13
N GLY A 97 21.06 11.91 -4.09
CA GLY A 97 22.40 12.51 -4.12
C GLY A 97 22.44 14.03 -3.86
N SER A 98 21.27 14.70 -3.77
CA SER A 98 21.22 16.13 -3.42
C SER A 98 21.28 16.34 -1.92
N ASP A 99 21.98 17.40 -1.51
CA ASP A 99 22.09 17.77 -0.10
C ASP A 99 20.88 18.57 0.40
N ILE A 100 20.57 18.38 1.67
CA ILE A 100 19.57 19.16 2.40
C ILE A 100 20.08 19.43 3.82
N LYS A 101 19.71 20.57 4.37
CA LYS A 101 20.01 20.96 5.72
C LYS A 101 18.73 21.03 6.54
N ILE A 102 18.64 20.25 7.60
CA ILE A 102 17.52 20.31 8.53
C ILE A 102 18.00 20.84 9.88
N THR A 103 17.25 21.77 10.45
CA THR A 103 17.51 22.32 11.79
C THR A 103 16.38 21.89 12.71
N VAL A 104 16.74 21.28 13.83
CA VAL A 104 15.76 20.74 14.79
C VAL A 104 15.95 21.34 16.18
N ARG A 105 14.87 21.40 16.95
CA ARG A 105 14.86 21.57 18.40
C ARG A 105 14.68 20.21 19.06
N ARG A 106 15.54 19.89 20.00
CA ARG A 106 15.49 18.62 20.76
C ARG A 106 15.29 18.91 22.23
N ARG A 107 14.38 18.18 22.86
CA ARG A 107 14.14 18.33 24.32
C ARG A 107 15.42 18.07 25.08
N GLY A 108 15.72 18.93 26.05
CA GLY A 108 16.95 18.87 26.88
C GLY A 108 18.21 19.45 26.21
N VAL A 109 18.13 19.96 24.98
CA VAL A 109 19.25 20.58 24.27
C VAL A 109 18.97 22.07 24.06
N LYS A 110 19.79 22.96 24.70
CA LYS A 110 19.57 24.42 24.65
C LYS A 110 19.70 25.02 23.25
N LYS A 111 20.65 24.54 22.46
CA LYS A 111 20.91 25.04 21.10
C LYS A 111 20.16 24.16 20.04
N ALA A 112 19.71 24.81 18.97
CA ALA A 112 19.19 24.09 17.83
C ALA A 112 20.30 23.25 17.18
N LEU A 113 19.97 22.03 16.79
CA LEU A 113 20.90 21.12 16.11
C LEU A 113 20.66 21.23 14.60
N THR A 114 21.73 21.22 13.83
CA THR A 114 21.67 21.28 12.38
C THR A 114 22.35 20.06 11.79
N PHE A 115 21.63 19.37 10.90
CA PHE A 115 22.11 18.20 10.19
C PHE A 115 22.20 18.51 8.70
N LYS A 116 23.37 18.27 8.08
CA LYS A 116 23.53 18.23 6.63
C LYS A 116 23.38 16.77 6.21
N ILE A 117 22.41 16.49 5.34
CA ILE A 117 22.02 15.14 4.96
C ILE A 117 21.97 15.06 3.44
N THR A 118 22.59 14.05 2.86
CA THR A 118 22.43 13.74 1.43
C THR A 118 21.26 12.83 1.24
N ARG A 119 20.33 13.19 0.34
CA ARG A 119 19.15 12.37 0.05
C ARG A 119 19.53 11.05 -0.60
N GLU A 120 18.93 9.97 -0.16
CA GLU A 120 19.08 8.65 -0.73
C GLU A 120 17.72 8.09 -1.15
N ILE A 121 17.74 6.92 -1.81
CA ILE A 121 16.52 6.18 -2.12
C ILE A 121 15.93 5.65 -0.81
N ILE A 122 14.70 6.08 -0.51
CA ILE A 122 13.93 5.56 0.62
C ILE A 122 12.86 4.62 0.10
N GLU A 123 12.85 3.39 0.57
CA GLU A 123 11.83 2.40 0.22
C GLU A 123 10.62 2.49 1.15
N VAL A 124 9.43 2.60 0.54
CA VAL A 124 8.16 2.58 1.28
C VAL A 124 7.92 1.17 1.84
N GLN A 125 7.75 1.07 3.14
CA GLN A 125 7.39 -0.18 3.80
C GLN A 125 5.89 -0.41 3.67
N SER A 126 5.45 -1.03 2.56
CA SER A 126 4.04 -1.36 2.33
C SER A 126 3.58 -2.61 3.08
N VAL A 127 4.49 -3.39 3.65
CA VAL A 127 4.18 -4.64 4.36
C VAL A 127 4.66 -4.58 5.81
N LYS A 128 3.70 -4.73 6.72
CA LYS A 128 3.97 -4.94 8.15
C LYS A 128 3.66 -6.40 8.52
N SER A 129 4.37 -6.96 9.48
CA SER A 129 4.11 -8.33 9.94
C SER A 129 4.40 -8.48 11.42
N ASP A 130 3.60 -9.31 12.07
CA ASP A 130 3.76 -9.67 13.48
C ASP A 130 3.40 -11.15 13.69
N LEU A 131 3.97 -11.74 14.72
CA LEU A 131 3.50 -13.01 15.26
C LEU A 131 2.48 -12.69 16.35
N LEU A 132 1.22 -13.05 16.11
CA LEU A 132 0.14 -12.88 17.09
C LEU A 132 0.14 -14.04 18.10
N GLU A 133 -0.71 -13.92 19.11
CA GLU A 133 -1.00 -14.99 20.04
C GLU A 133 -1.39 -16.28 19.29
N ASN A 134 -1.14 -17.42 19.93
CA ASN A 134 -1.41 -18.76 19.37
C ASN A 134 -0.62 -19.09 18.09
N ASN A 135 0.50 -18.39 17.84
CA ASN A 135 1.39 -18.63 16.71
C ASN A 135 0.72 -18.39 15.34
N ILE A 136 -0.09 -17.35 15.23
CA ILE A 136 -0.68 -16.91 13.97
C ILE A 136 0.19 -15.81 13.36
N GLY A 137 0.65 -16.01 12.13
CA GLY A 137 1.41 -15.01 11.36
C GLY A 137 0.47 -13.96 10.78
N TYR A 138 0.58 -12.71 11.22
CA TYR A 138 -0.17 -11.59 10.70
C TYR A 138 0.68 -10.81 9.71
N ILE A 139 0.11 -10.52 8.52
CA ILE A 139 0.75 -9.75 7.45
C ILE A 139 -0.25 -8.71 6.97
N ARG A 140 0.09 -7.41 7.11
CA ARG A 140 -0.71 -6.31 6.59
C ARG A 140 -0.02 -5.72 5.37
N LEU A 141 -0.73 -5.68 4.26
CA LEU A 141 -0.33 -5.02 3.01
C LEU A 141 -1.17 -3.75 2.83
N THR A 142 -0.53 -2.58 2.75
CA THR A 142 -1.22 -1.29 2.66
C THR A 142 -1.31 -0.73 1.24
N SER A 143 -0.45 -1.18 0.32
CA SER A 143 -0.47 -0.82 -1.10
C SER A 143 0.32 -1.82 -1.93
N PHE A 144 0.02 -1.89 -3.24
CA PHE A 144 0.73 -2.76 -4.19
C PHE A 144 1.70 -1.94 -5.04
N ASN A 145 2.93 -1.74 -4.54
CA ASN A 145 4.03 -1.10 -5.25
C ASN A 145 5.08 -2.13 -5.71
N ASP A 146 6.08 -1.73 -6.48
CA ASP A 146 7.08 -2.63 -7.06
C ASP A 146 7.78 -3.55 -6.06
N ASN A 147 7.88 -3.15 -4.79
CA ASN A 147 8.59 -3.89 -3.74
C ASN A 147 7.65 -4.80 -2.91
N SER A 148 6.32 -4.74 -3.10
CA SER A 148 5.35 -5.37 -2.20
C SER A 148 5.48 -6.89 -2.15
N SER A 149 5.65 -7.55 -3.30
CA SER A 149 5.83 -9.01 -3.34
C SER A 149 7.09 -9.47 -2.62
N ASP A 150 8.22 -8.77 -2.82
CA ASP A 150 9.48 -9.11 -2.16
C ASP A 150 9.40 -8.88 -0.65
N GLN A 151 8.73 -7.81 -0.22
CA GLN A 151 8.48 -7.56 1.20
C GLN A 151 7.62 -8.65 1.82
N ILE A 152 6.50 -9.06 1.19
CA ILE A 152 5.65 -10.17 1.66
C ILE A 152 6.47 -11.46 1.78
N LYS A 153 7.22 -11.82 0.75
CA LYS A 153 8.04 -13.04 0.74
C LYS A 153 9.04 -13.05 1.91
N LYS A 154 9.74 -11.92 2.16
CA LYS A 154 10.65 -11.78 3.30
C LYS A 154 9.93 -11.93 4.64
N LYS A 155 8.73 -11.33 4.77
CA LYS A 155 7.95 -11.38 6.01
C LYS A 155 7.42 -12.80 6.29
N ILE A 156 6.91 -13.50 5.27
CA ILE A 156 6.47 -14.90 5.40
C ILE A 156 7.66 -15.78 5.81
N LYS A 157 8.82 -15.62 5.15
CA LYS A 157 10.02 -16.38 5.51
C LYS A 157 10.40 -16.17 6.98
N LYS A 158 10.40 -14.94 7.47
CA LYS A 158 10.68 -14.61 8.86
C LYS A 158 9.67 -15.21 9.82
N LEU A 159 8.38 -15.17 9.51
CA LEU A 159 7.34 -15.77 10.34
C LEU A 159 7.49 -17.31 10.41
N LYS A 160 7.89 -17.95 9.31
CA LYS A 160 8.15 -19.40 9.26
C LYS A 160 9.37 -19.86 10.05
N GLU A 161 10.22 -18.95 10.55
CA GLU A 161 11.29 -19.29 11.50
C GLU A 161 10.71 -19.75 12.86
N ASN A 162 9.43 -19.44 13.15
CA ASN A 162 8.71 -20.01 14.26
C ASN A 162 8.15 -21.40 13.88
N GLU A 163 8.75 -22.44 14.41
CA GLU A 163 8.35 -23.83 14.16
C GLU A 163 6.91 -24.14 14.58
N ASN A 164 6.36 -23.38 15.53
CA ASN A 164 4.99 -23.55 16.02
C ASN A 164 3.95 -22.75 15.20
N LEU A 165 4.35 -22.09 14.11
CA LEU A 165 3.45 -21.29 13.29
C LEU A 165 2.29 -22.14 12.74
N LYS A 166 1.05 -21.78 13.06
CA LYS A 166 -0.15 -22.57 12.74
C LYS A 166 -0.90 -22.07 11.50
N ALA A 167 -1.01 -20.76 11.33
CA ALA A 167 -1.84 -20.14 10.32
C ALA A 167 -1.33 -18.76 9.93
N PHE A 168 -1.91 -18.19 8.87
CA PHE A 168 -1.64 -16.83 8.42
C PHE A 168 -2.93 -15.99 8.33
N ILE A 169 -2.80 -14.70 8.63
CA ILE A 169 -3.79 -13.67 8.32
C ILE A 169 -3.16 -12.66 7.37
N LEU A 170 -3.74 -12.48 6.19
CA LEU A 170 -3.38 -11.43 5.23
C LEU A 170 -4.41 -10.29 5.35
N ASP A 171 -3.99 -9.14 5.89
CA ASP A 171 -4.85 -7.98 6.07
C ASP A 171 -4.71 -7.00 4.90
N LEU A 172 -5.77 -6.89 4.09
CA LEU A 172 -5.90 -5.99 2.95
C LEU A 172 -6.89 -4.84 3.23
N ARG A 173 -7.35 -4.67 4.46
CA ARG A 173 -8.27 -3.57 4.82
C ARG A 173 -7.61 -2.21 4.57
N ASN A 174 -8.40 -1.28 4.03
CA ASN A 174 -7.94 0.07 3.63
C ASN A 174 -6.76 0.06 2.65
N ASN A 175 -6.65 -0.97 1.82
CA ASN A 175 -5.66 -1.06 0.75
C ASN A 175 -6.33 -0.76 -0.61
N PRO A 176 -6.12 0.42 -1.20
CA PRO A 176 -6.78 0.83 -2.44
C PRO A 176 -6.27 0.10 -3.69
N GLY A 177 -5.31 -0.81 -3.52
CA GLY A 177 -4.72 -1.58 -4.59
C GLY A 177 -3.34 -1.07 -5.01
N GLY A 178 -3.11 -1.01 -6.32
CA GLY A 178 -1.86 -0.61 -6.97
C GLY A 178 -1.57 -1.48 -8.18
N LEU A 179 -0.33 -1.93 -8.33
CA LEU A 179 0.14 -2.66 -9.50
C LEU A 179 -0.50 -4.04 -9.68
N LEU A 180 -1.09 -4.27 -10.86
CA LEU A 180 -1.60 -5.59 -11.28
C LEU A 180 -0.52 -6.69 -11.19
N THR A 181 0.70 -6.36 -11.62
CA THR A 181 1.82 -7.30 -11.59
C THR A 181 2.14 -7.79 -10.18
N GLN A 182 1.97 -6.93 -9.19
CA GLN A 182 2.16 -7.29 -7.79
C GLN A 182 0.99 -8.12 -7.25
N ALA A 183 -0.25 -7.80 -7.63
CA ALA A 183 -1.39 -8.64 -7.27
C ALA A 183 -1.24 -10.07 -7.79
N ILE A 184 -0.80 -10.22 -9.05
CA ILE A 184 -0.53 -11.53 -9.64
C ILE A 184 0.56 -12.28 -8.88
N LYS A 185 1.72 -11.65 -8.61
CA LYS A 185 2.82 -12.28 -7.87
C LYS A 185 2.41 -12.68 -6.44
N ILE A 186 1.65 -11.81 -5.77
CA ILE A 186 1.22 -12.07 -4.39
C ILE A 186 0.17 -13.18 -4.35
N SER A 187 -0.78 -13.21 -5.28
CA SER A 187 -1.71 -14.34 -5.40
C SER A 187 -0.99 -15.65 -5.69
N ASP A 188 0.02 -15.62 -6.58
CA ASP A 188 0.85 -16.76 -6.94
C ASP A 188 1.57 -17.38 -5.73
N PHE A 189 1.94 -16.58 -4.74
CA PHE A 189 2.59 -17.07 -3.51
C PHE A 189 1.74 -18.04 -2.68
N PHE A 190 0.42 -17.98 -2.83
CA PHE A 190 -0.52 -18.77 -2.03
C PHE A 190 -1.23 -19.86 -2.85
N LEU A 191 -1.01 -19.91 -4.17
CA LEU A 191 -1.70 -20.83 -5.06
C LEU A 191 -0.73 -21.85 -5.68
N GLU A 192 -1.19 -23.08 -5.87
CA GLU A 192 -0.40 -24.13 -6.53
C GLU A 192 -0.61 -24.15 -8.04
N ASN A 193 -1.75 -23.69 -8.53
CA ASN A 193 -2.13 -23.67 -9.95
C ASN A 193 -3.41 -22.86 -10.18
N GLY A 194 -3.85 -22.77 -11.42
CA GLY A 194 -5.11 -22.17 -11.82
C GLY A 194 -5.01 -20.71 -12.26
N GLU A 195 -6.09 -20.18 -12.79
CA GLU A 195 -6.19 -18.79 -13.22
C GLU A 195 -6.21 -17.87 -11.97
N ILE A 196 -5.44 -16.79 -11.99
CA ILE A 196 -5.44 -15.76 -10.93
C ILE A 196 -6.44 -14.67 -11.29
N VAL A 197 -6.33 -14.15 -12.51
CA VAL A 197 -7.17 -13.05 -13.01
C VAL A 197 -7.13 -13.05 -14.53
N SER A 198 -8.21 -12.58 -15.13
CA SER A 198 -8.23 -12.26 -16.56
C SER A 198 -8.70 -10.84 -16.82
N THR A 199 -8.34 -10.29 -17.98
CA THR A 199 -8.82 -9.00 -18.47
C THR A 199 -9.54 -9.16 -19.76
N LYS A 200 -10.66 -8.42 -19.91
CA LYS A 200 -11.38 -8.33 -21.19
C LYS A 200 -11.41 -6.87 -21.60
N SER A 201 -10.92 -6.60 -22.80
CA SER A 201 -10.90 -5.29 -23.42
C SER A 201 -11.91 -5.21 -24.58
N ARG A 202 -12.09 -4.01 -25.13
CA ARG A 202 -12.93 -3.80 -26.32
C ARG A 202 -12.47 -4.64 -27.51
N LYS A 203 -11.14 -4.80 -27.66
CA LYS A 203 -10.54 -5.68 -28.68
C LYS A 203 -10.24 -7.03 -28.06
N LYS A 204 -10.89 -8.09 -28.51
CA LYS A 204 -10.71 -9.45 -27.99
C LYS A 204 -9.26 -9.95 -28.05
N SER A 205 -8.47 -9.48 -29.03
CA SER A 205 -7.03 -9.81 -29.16
C SER A 205 -6.17 -9.28 -28.02
N GLU A 206 -6.65 -8.32 -27.25
CA GLU A 206 -5.96 -7.72 -26.11
C GLU A 206 -6.36 -8.38 -24.77
N ASN A 207 -7.28 -9.34 -24.79
CA ASN A 207 -7.66 -10.10 -23.60
C ASN A 207 -6.46 -10.90 -23.10
N ARG A 208 -6.26 -10.90 -21.79
CA ARG A 208 -5.15 -11.60 -21.13
C ARG A 208 -5.64 -12.42 -19.95
N LYS A 209 -4.89 -13.48 -19.66
CA LYS A 209 -5.09 -14.36 -18.51
C LYS A 209 -3.75 -14.59 -17.81
N TRP A 210 -3.77 -14.62 -16.51
CA TRP A 210 -2.60 -14.94 -15.70
C TRP A 210 -2.92 -16.13 -14.81
N PHE A 211 -1.95 -17.03 -14.71
CA PHE A 211 -2.07 -18.29 -14.00
C PHE A 211 -1.03 -18.40 -12.91
N ALA A 212 -1.37 -19.08 -11.83
CA ALA A 212 -0.45 -19.41 -10.76
C ALA A 212 0.55 -20.48 -11.21
N LYS A 213 1.74 -20.40 -10.64
CA LYS A 213 2.81 -21.39 -10.76
C LYS A 213 2.85 -22.22 -9.48
N LYS A 214 3.33 -23.45 -9.59
CA LYS A 214 3.44 -24.35 -8.44
C LYS A 214 4.33 -23.74 -7.34
N GLY A 215 3.85 -23.74 -6.09
CA GLY A 215 4.62 -23.41 -4.92
C GLY A 215 3.96 -22.45 -3.93
N ASP A 216 3.01 -22.95 -3.13
CA ASP A 216 2.49 -22.22 -1.99
C ASP A 216 3.58 -22.00 -0.93
N ILE A 217 3.99 -20.73 -0.74
CA ILE A 217 5.09 -20.38 0.19
C ILE A 217 4.70 -20.48 1.67
N THR A 218 3.43 -20.74 1.97
CA THR A 218 2.91 -20.95 3.34
C THR A 218 2.79 -22.45 3.70
N ASP A 219 3.26 -23.34 2.81
CA ASP A 219 3.20 -24.80 2.97
C ASP A 219 1.77 -25.32 3.23
N GLY A 220 0.78 -24.69 2.59
CA GLY A 220 -0.63 -25.07 2.72
C GLY A 220 -1.26 -24.74 4.08
N LYS A 221 -0.58 -23.99 4.96
CA LYS A 221 -1.15 -23.59 6.26
C LYS A 221 -2.44 -22.81 6.08
N PRO A 222 -3.40 -22.91 7.02
CA PRO A 222 -4.63 -22.12 6.99
C PRO A 222 -4.35 -20.63 6.73
N LEU A 223 -5.11 -20.04 5.83
CA LEU A 223 -4.99 -18.65 5.45
C LEU A 223 -6.35 -17.95 5.55
N LEU A 224 -6.38 -16.81 6.20
CA LEU A 224 -7.53 -15.93 6.28
C LEU A 224 -7.16 -14.57 5.68
N VAL A 225 -8.06 -13.97 4.90
CA VAL A 225 -7.86 -12.65 4.30
C VAL A 225 -8.89 -11.68 4.87
N LEU A 226 -8.42 -10.58 5.44
CA LEU A 226 -9.27 -9.49 5.92
C LEU A 226 -9.46 -8.44 4.82
N ILE A 227 -10.71 -8.08 4.55
CA ILE A 227 -11.08 -7.02 3.61
C ILE A 227 -12.12 -6.10 4.22
N ASN A 228 -12.22 -4.87 3.70
CA ASN A 228 -13.30 -3.93 3.98
C ASN A 228 -13.58 -3.06 2.74
N TYR A 229 -14.47 -2.10 2.85
CA TYR A 229 -14.81 -1.18 1.74
C TYR A 229 -13.61 -0.39 1.20
N GLY A 230 -12.54 -0.21 1.99
CA GLY A 230 -11.29 0.39 1.54
C GLY A 230 -10.38 -0.54 0.74
N SER A 231 -10.73 -1.84 0.60
CA SER A 231 -10.01 -2.81 -0.22
C SER A 231 -10.47 -2.70 -1.67
N ALA A 232 -9.57 -2.33 -2.61
CA ALA A 232 -9.94 -2.08 -3.98
C ALA A 232 -8.92 -2.63 -4.99
N SER A 233 -9.35 -2.86 -6.25
CA SER A 233 -8.47 -3.16 -7.40
C SER A 233 -7.56 -4.37 -7.15
N ALA A 234 -6.23 -4.18 -7.02
CA ALA A 234 -5.25 -5.26 -6.77
C ALA A 234 -5.59 -6.08 -5.51
N SER A 235 -6.12 -5.45 -4.45
CA SER A 235 -6.60 -6.15 -3.25
C SER A 235 -7.75 -7.09 -3.57
N GLU A 236 -8.66 -6.67 -4.44
CA GLU A 236 -9.81 -7.46 -4.86
C GLU A 236 -9.39 -8.64 -5.75
N ILE A 237 -8.34 -8.45 -6.56
CA ILE A 237 -7.76 -9.54 -7.36
C ILE A 237 -7.21 -10.62 -6.43
N VAL A 238 -6.40 -10.24 -5.42
CA VAL A 238 -5.82 -11.20 -4.46
C VAL A 238 -6.92 -11.89 -3.66
N ALA A 239 -7.82 -11.14 -3.03
CA ALA A 239 -8.90 -11.71 -2.23
C ALA A 239 -9.82 -12.62 -3.06
N GLY A 240 -10.22 -12.16 -4.27
CA GLY A 240 -11.11 -12.90 -5.14
C GLY A 240 -10.47 -14.17 -5.72
N ALA A 241 -9.20 -14.13 -6.12
CA ALA A 241 -8.47 -15.31 -6.58
C ALA A 241 -8.35 -16.35 -5.46
N LEU A 242 -7.93 -15.96 -4.26
CA LEU A 242 -7.80 -16.87 -3.13
C LEU A 242 -9.15 -17.46 -2.68
N LYS A 243 -10.22 -16.67 -2.77
CA LYS A 243 -11.59 -17.13 -2.52
C LYS A 243 -12.04 -18.18 -3.53
N ASP A 244 -11.95 -17.86 -4.83
CA ASP A 244 -12.43 -18.73 -5.90
C ASP A 244 -11.69 -20.08 -5.93
N HIS A 245 -10.40 -20.07 -5.57
CA HIS A 245 -9.61 -21.29 -5.37
C HIS A 245 -9.83 -21.98 -4.02
N LYS A 246 -10.68 -21.45 -3.16
CA LYS A 246 -10.90 -21.95 -1.78
C LYS A 246 -9.60 -22.07 -0.98
N ARG A 247 -8.61 -21.23 -1.31
CA ARG A 247 -7.31 -21.22 -0.63
C ARG A 247 -7.38 -20.47 0.69
N ALA A 248 -8.22 -19.45 0.79
CA ALA A 248 -8.40 -18.65 1.97
C ALA A 248 -9.88 -18.42 2.29
N ILE A 249 -10.18 -18.24 3.57
CA ILE A 249 -11.45 -17.70 4.02
C ILE A 249 -11.35 -16.18 3.98
N ILE A 250 -12.30 -15.52 3.33
CA ILE A 250 -12.38 -14.07 3.26
C ILE A 250 -13.31 -13.57 4.36
N LEU A 251 -12.82 -12.67 5.22
CA LEU A 251 -13.55 -12.15 6.37
C LEU A 251 -13.56 -10.62 6.38
N GLY A 252 -14.61 -10.03 6.87
CA GLY A 252 -14.80 -8.59 7.05
C GLY A 252 -15.97 -8.05 6.30
N GLU A 253 -15.80 -6.95 5.57
CA GLU A 253 -16.87 -6.28 4.83
C GLU A 253 -16.68 -6.43 3.32
N ASN A 254 -17.73 -6.13 2.55
CA ASN A 254 -17.63 -6.12 1.10
C ASN A 254 -16.57 -5.12 0.62
N SER A 255 -15.77 -5.51 -0.38
CA SER A 255 -14.77 -4.62 -0.96
C SER A 255 -15.40 -3.55 -1.87
N TYR A 256 -14.59 -2.63 -2.38
CA TYR A 256 -15.03 -1.44 -3.11
C TYR A 256 -15.72 -1.71 -4.46
N GLY A 257 -15.23 -2.67 -5.24
CA GLY A 257 -15.76 -2.95 -6.58
C GLY A 257 -15.04 -2.22 -7.73
N LYS A 258 -13.74 -1.96 -7.63
CA LYS A 258 -12.94 -1.35 -8.70
C LYS A 258 -12.41 -2.39 -9.68
N GLY A 259 -13.25 -2.81 -10.62
CA GLY A 259 -12.91 -3.82 -11.63
C GLY A 259 -12.31 -3.27 -12.93
N SER A 260 -11.89 -2.01 -12.99
CA SER A 260 -11.34 -1.39 -14.20
C SER A 260 -9.82 -1.48 -14.27
N VAL A 261 -9.31 -1.84 -15.48
CA VAL A 261 -7.88 -1.81 -15.82
C VAL A 261 -7.54 -0.45 -16.42
N GLN A 262 -6.55 0.22 -15.88
CA GLN A 262 -6.13 1.53 -16.36
C GLN A 262 -4.75 1.48 -17.00
N SER A 263 -4.61 2.13 -18.15
CA SER A 263 -3.34 2.38 -18.81
C SER A 263 -2.90 3.81 -18.53
N ILE A 264 -1.62 4.00 -18.28
CA ILE A 264 -1.00 5.31 -18.10
C ILE A 264 -0.23 5.63 -19.38
N ILE A 265 -0.61 6.71 -20.04
CA ILE A 265 -0.05 7.17 -21.30
C ILE A 265 0.72 8.48 -21.04
N PRO A 266 2.07 8.44 -20.94
CA PRO A 266 2.87 9.65 -20.74
C PRO A 266 2.71 10.63 -21.90
N LEU A 267 2.69 11.93 -21.59
CA LEU A 267 2.58 13.01 -22.55
C LEU A 267 3.88 13.82 -22.65
N LYS A 268 4.06 14.52 -23.77
CA LYS A 268 5.25 15.36 -24.02
C LYS A 268 5.44 16.49 -22.99
N ASN A 269 4.36 16.97 -22.39
CA ASN A 269 4.38 18.00 -21.34
C ASN A 269 4.75 17.45 -19.94
N LYS A 270 5.27 16.21 -19.84
CA LYS A 270 5.57 15.49 -18.59
C LYS A 270 4.35 15.13 -17.73
N GLY A 271 3.13 15.39 -18.20
CA GLY A 271 1.91 14.83 -17.61
C GLY A 271 1.59 13.46 -18.19
N ALA A 272 0.41 12.91 -17.86
CA ALA A 272 -0.06 11.65 -18.40
C ALA A 272 -1.59 11.62 -18.54
N ILE A 273 -2.10 10.72 -19.38
CA ILE A 273 -3.50 10.33 -19.40
C ILE A 273 -3.61 8.96 -18.72
N ARG A 274 -4.49 8.87 -17.74
CA ARG A 274 -4.96 7.61 -17.16
C ARG A 274 -6.25 7.24 -17.87
N LEU A 275 -6.25 6.11 -18.56
CA LEU A 275 -7.38 5.69 -19.39
C LEU A 275 -7.81 4.27 -19.04
N THR A 276 -9.09 4.03 -18.84
CA THR A 276 -9.67 2.71 -18.68
C THR A 276 -9.65 1.96 -20.01
N VAL A 277 -8.99 0.80 -20.04
CA VAL A 277 -8.77 0.01 -21.27
C VAL A 277 -9.38 -1.38 -21.23
N ALA A 278 -9.68 -1.91 -20.05
CA ALA A 278 -10.27 -3.24 -19.88
C ALA A 278 -10.97 -3.39 -18.53
N LYS A 279 -11.62 -4.52 -18.31
CA LYS A 279 -12.20 -4.93 -17.02
C LYS A 279 -11.54 -6.19 -16.51
N TYR A 280 -11.40 -6.32 -15.17
CA TYR A 280 -10.92 -7.50 -14.48
C TYR A 280 -12.04 -8.52 -14.27
N TYR A 281 -11.67 -9.79 -14.40
CA TYR A 281 -12.52 -10.94 -14.08
C TYR A 281 -11.76 -11.91 -13.19
N LEU A 282 -12.43 -12.39 -12.15
CA LEU A 282 -11.93 -13.41 -11.25
C LEU A 282 -11.90 -14.79 -11.93
N PRO A 283 -11.24 -15.80 -11.36
CA PRO A 283 -11.21 -17.17 -11.90
C PRO A 283 -12.59 -17.75 -12.17
N SER A 284 -13.58 -17.45 -11.32
CA SER A 284 -14.99 -17.83 -11.53
C SER A 284 -15.65 -17.18 -12.75
N GLY A 285 -14.97 -16.25 -13.43
CA GLY A 285 -15.53 -15.46 -14.53
C GLY A 285 -16.38 -14.26 -14.06
N LYS A 286 -16.54 -14.05 -12.75
CA LYS A 286 -17.28 -12.91 -12.21
C LYS A 286 -16.49 -11.63 -12.38
N SER A 287 -17.18 -10.52 -12.72
CA SER A 287 -16.59 -9.20 -12.74
C SER A 287 -16.46 -8.65 -11.33
N ILE A 288 -15.38 -7.95 -11.04
CA ILE A 288 -15.19 -7.18 -9.79
C ILE A 288 -15.96 -5.86 -9.84
N SER A 289 -16.22 -5.34 -11.05
CA SER A 289 -16.83 -3.98 -11.22
C SER A 289 -18.15 -3.86 -10.51
N GLU A 290 -18.26 -2.83 -9.65
CA GLU A 290 -19.46 -2.41 -8.92
C GLU A 290 -19.96 -3.40 -7.83
N VAL A 291 -19.51 -4.65 -7.88
CA VAL A 291 -19.95 -5.70 -6.94
C VAL A 291 -18.93 -5.93 -5.83
N GLY A 292 -17.65 -5.78 -6.14
CA GLY A 292 -16.55 -6.11 -5.22
C GLY A 292 -16.42 -7.61 -4.95
N VAL A 293 -15.64 -7.92 -3.94
CA VAL A 293 -15.47 -9.26 -3.37
C VAL A 293 -16.27 -9.31 -2.07
N ARG A 294 -17.29 -10.17 -2.03
CA ARG A 294 -18.04 -10.42 -0.79
C ARG A 294 -17.22 -11.33 0.12
N PRO A 295 -17.15 -11.05 1.42
CA PRO A 295 -16.53 -11.97 2.36
C PRO A 295 -17.29 -13.32 2.41
N ASP A 296 -16.61 -14.37 2.89
CA ASP A 296 -17.26 -15.64 3.25
C ASP A 296 -17.92 -15.54 4.62
N ILE A 297 -17.30 -14.73 5.50
CA ILE A 297 -17.81 -14.42 6.84
C ILE A 297 -17.87 -12.90 6.96
N GLU A 298 -19.10 -12.39 7.02
CA GLU A 298 -19.33 -10.96 7.18
C GLU A 298 -19.17 -10.55 8.66
N VAL A 299 -18.25 -9.64 8.90
CA VAL A 299 -18.01 -9.04 10.22
C VAL A 299 -17.80 -7.55 10.01
N ASN A 300 -18.78 -6.75 10.42
CA ASN A 300 -18.71 -5.29 10.30
C ASN A 300 -17.81 -4.70 11.38
N GLU A 301 -17.18 -3.55 11.06
CA GLU A 301 -16.46 -2.76 12.07
C GLU A 301 -17.42 -2.31 13.18
N GLU A 302 -17.04 -2.50 14.45
CA GLU A 302 -17.88 -2.17 15.59
C GLU A 302 -17.30 -1.03 16.43
N GLY A 303 -18.16 -0.06 16.76
CA GLY A 303 -17.86 1.05 17.67
C GLY A 303 -17.11 2.23 17.03
N ASP A 304 -17.32 3.43 17.57
CA ASP A 304 -16.74 4.68 17.07
C ASP A 304 -15.21 4.76 17.22
N ASN A 305 -14.63 3.90 18.03
CA ASN A 305 -13.20 3.84 18.33
C ASN A 305 -12.49 2.69 17.61
N PHE A 306 -13.11 2.08 16.60
CA PHE A 306 -12.49 1.01 15.83
C PHE A 306 -11.14 1.45 15.27
N ARG A 307 -10.11 0.64 15.50
CA ARG A 307 -8.77 0.82 14.94
C ARG A 307 -8.17 -0.52 14.58
N ILE A 308 -7.72 -0.63 13.34
CA ILE A 308 -7.05 -1.84 12.84
C ILE A 308 -5.86 -2.20 13.74
N LYS A 309 -5.80 -3.46 14.14
CA LYS A 309 -4.74 -4.05 14.95
C LYS A 309 -4.60 -3.42 16.35
N THR A 310 -5.71 -3.12 16.99
CA THR A 310 -5.80 -2.74 18.41
C THR A 310 -6.81 -3.65 19.12
N ASP A 311 -6.96 -3.48 20.42
CA ASP A 311 -7.95 -4.23 21.19
C ASP A 311 -9.40 -3.99 20.73
N THR A 312 -9.63 -2.88 20.00
CA THR A 312 -10.93 -2.55 19.41
C THR A 312 -11.16 -3.17 18.03
N ASP A 313 -10.20 -3.92 17.48
CA ASP A 313 -10.31 -4.58 16.17
C ASP A 313 -11.11 -5.89 16.28
N ASN A 314 -12.44 -5.77 16.31
CA ASN A 314 -13.34 -6.93 16.41
C ASN A 314 -13.19 -7.90 15.22
N GLN A 315 -12.87 -7.42 14.03
CA GLN A 315 -12.65 -8.26 12.84
C GLN A 315 -11.39 -9.12 13.00
N LEU A 316 -10.28 -8.54 13.46
CA LEU A 316 -9.05 -9.29 13.72
C LEU A 316 -9.22 -10.28 14.87
N ASN A 317 -9.89 -9.86 15.94
CA ASN A 317 -10.20 -10.72 17.10
C ASN A 317 -11.05 -11.93 16.69
N TYR A 318 -12.04 -11.72 15.81
CA TYR A 318 -12.84 -12.81 15.24
C TYR A 318 -11.99 -13.76 14.39
N ALA A 319 -11.11 -13.21 13.53
CA ALA A 319 -10.22 -13.99 12.70
C ALA A 319 -9.27 -14.89 13.54
N ILE A 320 -8.70 -14.34 14.61
CA ILE A 320 -7.82 -15.09 15.55
C ILE A 320 -8.64 -16.22 16.21
N LYS A 321 -9.85 -15.92 16.67
CA LYS A 321 -10.72 -16.93 17.30
C LYS A 321 -11.06 -18.05 16.32
N LEU A 322 -11.39 -17.73 15.08
CA LEU A 322 -11.70 -18.72 14.04
C LEU A 322 -10.52 -19.65 13.71
N LEU A 323 -9.31 -19.14 13.74
CA LEU A 323 -8.10 -19.93 13.46
C LEU A 323 -7.61 -20.76 14.66
N ASN A 324 -8.16 -20.54 15.84
CA ASN A 324 -7.85 -21.31 17.05
C ASN A 324 -8.80 -22.47 17.31
N GLY A 325 -9.92 -22.57 16.59
CA GLY A 325 -10.97 -23.62 16.71
C GLY A 325 -11.99 -23.22 17.75
#